data_dedeffbb80174e6504ce71413783d41e
#
_entry.id   dedeffbb80174e6504ce71413783d41e
#
_cell.length_a   1.000
_cell.length_b   1.000
_cell.length_c   1.000
_cell.angle_alpha   90.00
_cell.angle_beta   90.00
_cell.angle_gamma   90.00
#
_symmetry.space_group_name_H-M   'P 1'
#
loop_
_entity.id
_entity.type
_entity.pdbx_description
1 polymer ?
#
loop_
_entity_poly.entity_id
_entity_poly.type
_entity_poly.pdbx_seq_one_letter_code
_entity_poly.pdbx_strand_id
1 'polypeptide(L)'
;MMAYLIKDEFPDVDMDKVIKMCLLHDIGEAVTGDIPTFEKDETDEAVERKAIDRLLHTLPDALYEEFSAMFAEMDALETREARIYKALDKLEAVIQHNESDISTWLPLEYELQQTYAAKSVEGLPFLEKVQEACVEKTLRKIAEEENAKGN
;
A
#
# COMPACT_ATOMS: atom_id res chain seq x y z
N MET A 1 5.92 8.11 -5.02
CA MET A 1 5.54 9.47 -5.52
C MET A 1 4.48 10.12 -4.65
N MET A 2 3.36 9.47 -4.30
CA MET A 2 2.28 10.02 -3.48
C MET A 2 2.79 10.67 -2.18
N ALA A 3 3.64 9.96 -1.41
CA ALA A 3 4.22 10.49 -0.16
C ALA A 3 4.89 11.87 -0.33
N TYR A 4 5.59 12.08 -1.42
CA TYR A 4 6.23 13.38 -1.70
C TYR A 4 5.21 14.49 -2.01
N LEU A 5 4.14 14.16 -2.75
CA LEU A 5 3.11 15.13 -3.14
C LEU A 5 2.28 15.62 -1.95
N ILE A 6 2.08 14.77 -0.94
CA ILE A 6 1.23 15.08 0.22
C ILE A 6 2.01 15.51 1.47
N LYS A 7 3.34 15.69 1.38
CA LYS A 7 4.19 15.94 2.53
C LYS A 7 3.76 17.16 3.38
N ASP A 8 3.21 18.18 2.74
CA ASP A 8 2.78 19.40 3.42
C ASP A 8 1.47 19.24 4.21
N GLU A 9 0.73 18.12 3.98
CA GLU A 9 -0.45 17.74 4.76
C GLU A 9 -0.08 17.08 6.12
N PHE A 10 1.20 16.75 6.32
CA PHE A 10 1.71 16.07 7.50
C PHE A 10 2.94 16.79 8.10
N PRO A 11 2.79 18.05 8.54
CA PRO A 11 3.94 18.87 8.98
C PRO A 11 4.67 18.33 10.21
N ASP A 12 4.01 17.48 11.01
CA ASP A 12 4.56 16.90 12.26
C ASP A 12 5.06 15.45 12.07
N VAL A 13 5.25 15.01 10.81
CA VAL A 13 5.69 13.65 10.44
C VAL A 13 6.99 13.71 9.65
N ASP A 14 7.90 12.79 9.92
CA ASP A 14 9.09 12.59 9.10
C ASP A 14 8.71 11.97 7.74
N MET A 15 8.32 12.82 6.80
CA MET A 15 7.91 12.38 5.47
C MET A 15 9.08 11.83 4.63
N ASP A 16 10.33 12.18 4.93
CA ASP A 16 11.49 11.55 4.28
C ASP A 16 11.61 10.09 4.71
N LYS A 17 11.31 9.78 5.97
CA LYS A 17 11.22 8.40 6.47
C LYS A 17 10.06 7.63 5.82
N VAL A 18 8.87 8.25 5.70
CA VAL A 18 7.72 7.65 4.98
C VAL A 18 8.09 7.31 3.53
N ILE A 19 8.81 8.23 2.85
CA ILE A 19 9.27 7.99 1.47
C ILE A 19 10.23 6.79 1.41
N LYS A 20 11.17 6.68 2.36
CA LYS A 20 12.07 5.52 2.45
C LYS A 20 11.29 4.21 2.66
N MET A 21 10.30 4.20 3.56
CA MET A 21 9.41 3.05 3.77
C MET A 21 8.69 2.66 2.47
N CYS A 22 8.10 3.62 1.76
CA CYS A 22 7.43 3.38 0.47
C CYS A 22 8.38 2.86 -0.63
N LEU A 23 9.68 3.15 -0.56
CA LEU A 23 10.66 2.66 -1.53
C LEU A 23 11.15 1.24 -1.21
N LEU A 24 11.12 0.85 0.05
CA LEU A 24 11.75 -0.38 0.53
C LEU A 24 10.78 -1.52 0.82
N HIS A 25 9.48 -1.22 1.04
CA HIS A 25 8.54 -2.18 1.58
C HIS A 25 8.44 -3.48 0.76
N ASP A 26 8.50 -3.39 -0.56
CA ASP A 26 8.37 -4.54 -1.47
C ASP A 26 9.72 -5.12 -1.91
N ILE A 27 10.83 -4.74 -1.26
CA ILE A 27 12.16 -5.20 -1.68
C ILE A 27 12.30 -6.74 -1.57
N GLY A 28 11.51 -7.37 -0.70
CA GLY A 28 11.43 -8.83 -0.57
C GLY A 28 10.88 -9.49 -1.84
N GLU A 29 9.96 -8.83 -2.52
CA GLU A 29 9.31 -9.33 -3.74
C GLU A 29 10.28 -9.41 -4.94
N ALA A 30 11.40 -8.70 -4.90
CA ALA A 30 12.49 -8.89 -5.87
C ALA A 30 13.06 -10.32 -5.87
N VAL A 31 12.84 -11.07 -4.77
CA VAL A 31 13.29 -12.46 -4.62
C VAL A 31 12.12 -13.44 -4.72
N THR A 32 10.98 -13.11 -4.13
CA THR A 32 9.81 -14.00 -4.02
C THR A 32 8.83 -13.86 -5.18
N GLY A 33 8.85 -12.73 -5.88
CA GLY A 33 7.79 -12.31 -6.78
C GLY A 33 6.64 -11.64 -6.02
N ASP A 34 5.86 -10.86 -6.74
CA ASP A 34 4.62 -10.25 -6.22
C ASP A 34 3.49 -11.28 -6.25
N ILE A 35 2.89 -11.55 -5.09
CA ILE A 35 1.74 -12.44 -4.94
C ILE A 35 0.52 -11.59 -4.60
N PRO A 36 -0.60 -11.72 -5.36
CA PRO A 36 -1.82 -10.99 -5.05
C PRO A 36 -2.24 -11.16 -3.59
N THR A 37 -2.60 -10.08 -2.91
CA THR A 37 -2.91 -10.07 -1.46
C THR A 37 -3.96 -11.12 -1.05
N PHE A 38 -4.91 -11.44 -1.93
CA PHE A 38 -5.96 -12.42 -1.67
C PHE A 38 -5.52 -13.88 -1.93
N GLU A 39 -4.30 -14.09 -2.46
CA GLU A 39 -3.68 -15.41 -2.67
C GLU A 39 -2.53 -15.65 -1.68
N LYS A 40 -2.00 -14.57 -1.04
CA LYS A 40 -0.85 -14.59 -0.12
C LYS A 40 -1.23 -15.24 1.21
N ASP A 41 -0.42 -16.18 1.68
CA ASP A 41 -0.60 -16.87 2.97
C ASP A 41 0.56 -16.60 3.95
N GLU A 42 0.44 -17.11 5.19
CA GLU A 42 1.47 -16.96 6.23
C GLU A 42 2.84 -17.56 5.84
N THR A 43 2.85 -18.56 4.94
CA THR A 43 4.09 -19.19 4.44
C THR A 43 4.80 -18.23 3.49
N ASP A 44 4.05 -17.55 2.63
CA ASP A 44 4.58 -16.56 1.68
C ASP A 44 5.19 -15.37 2.43
N GLU A 45 4.49 -14.85 3.46
CA GLU A 45 5.01 -13.79 4.31
C GLU A 45 6.30 -14.20 5.02
N ALA A 46 6.40 -15.43 5.50
CA ALA A 46 7.61 -15.95 6.15
C ALA A 46 8.78 -16.10 5.17
N VAL A 47 8.51 -16.47 3.93
CA VAL A 47 9.52 -16.57 2.86
C VAL A 47 10.02 -15.19 2.47
N GLU A 48 9.13 -14.23 2.29
CA GLU A 48 9.46 -12.84 1.97
C GLU A 48 10.30 -12.19 3.10
N ARG A 49 9.89 -12.36 4.36
CA ARG A 49 10.65 -11.85 5.51
C ARG A 49 12.08 -12.41 5.57
N LYS A 50 12.27 -13.69 5.25
CA LYS A 50 13.60 -14.30 5.12
C LYS A 50 14.40 -13.74 3.94
N ALA A 51 13.73 -13.41 2.84
CA ALA A 51 14.37 -12.80 1.68
C ALA A 51 14.88 -11.39 2.02
N ILE A 52 14.05 -10.59 2.70
CA ILE A 52 14.44 -9.26 3.22
C ILE A 52 15.65 -9.39 4.15
N ASP A 53 15.59 -10.27 5.17
CA ASP A 53 16.68 -10.46 6.12
C ASP A 53 18.00 -10.83 5.43
N ARG A 54 17.97 -11.75 4.49
CA ARG A 54 19.16 -12.12 3.70
C ARG A 54 19.72 -10.94 2.90
N LEU A 55 18.85 -10.12 2.31
CA LEU A 55 19.26 -8.95 1.55
C LEU A 55 19.92 -7.93 2.47
N LEU A 56 19.31 -7.63 3.61
CA LEU A 56 19.85 -6.68 4.58
C LEU A 56 21.22 -7.10 5.11
N HIS A 57 21.47 -8.40 5.31
CA HIS A 57 22.78 -8.92 5.73
C HIS A 57 23.90 -8.73 4.68
N THR A 58 23.58 -8.31 3.44
CA THR A 58 24.61 -7.94 2.46
C THR A 58 25.08 -6.50 2.59
N LEU A 59 24.40 -5.69 3.41
CA LEU A 59 24.71 -4.28 3.61
C LEU A 59 25.81 -4.07 4.67
N PRO A 60 26.51 -2.93 4.65
CA PRO A 60 27.34 -2.50 5.77
C PRO A 60 26.53 -2.41 7.08
N ASP A 61 27.18 -2.72 8.22
CA ASP A 61 26.51 -2.83 9.53
C ASP A 61 25.58 -1.65 9.86
N ALA A 62 26.02 -0.41 9.61
CA ALA A 62 25.22 0.78 9.88
C ALA A 62 23.92 0.85 9.05
N LEU A 63 23.95 0.41 7.80
CA LEU A 63 22.76 0.34 6.95
C LEU A 63 21.87 -0.86 7.31
N TYR A 64 22.48 -1.97 7.68
CA TYR A 64 21.75 -3.12 8.21
C TYR A 64 20.91 -2.74 9.43
N GLU A 65 21.53 -2.05 10.43
CA GLU A 65 20.83 -1.59 11.61
C GLU A 65 19.71 -0.60 11.29
N GLU A 66 19.98 0.41 10.43
CA GLU A 66 18.97 1.41 10.01
C GLU A 66 17.77 0.74 9.34
N PHE A 67 18.01 -0.14 8.37
CA PHE A 67 16.92 -0.74 7.59
C PHE A 67 16.17 -1.81 8.39
N SER A 68 16.87 -2.60 9.22
CA SER A 68 16.21 -3.55 10.10
C SER A 68 15.26 -2.87 11.09
N ALA A 69 15.68 -1.73 11.67
CA ALA A 69 14.82 -0.94 12.54
C ALA A 69 13.60 -0.37 11.77
N MET A 70 13.79 0.06 10.53
CA MET A 70 12.72 0.57 9.68
C MET A 70 11.69 -0.50 9.34
N PHE A 71 12.13 -1.71 8.95
CA PHE A 71 11.22 -2.84 8.71
C PHE A 71 10.46 -3.24 9.96
N ALA A 72 11.11 -3.29 11.13
CA ALA A 72 10.45 -3.57 12.41
C ALA A 72 9.37 -2.51 12.73
N GLU A 73 9.62 -1.23 12.43
CA GLU A 73 8.65 -0.15 12.60
C GLU A 73 7.47 -0.26 11.62
N MET A 74 7.75 -0.63 10.36
CA MET A 74 6.73 -0.89 9.35
C MET A 74 5.82 -2.04 9.73
N ASP A 75 6.37 -3.13 10.28
CA ASP A 75 5.60 -4.28 10.76
C ASP A 75 4.74 -3.93 11.98
N ALA A 76 5.28 -3.13 12.91
CA ALA A 76 4.56 -2.75 14.14
C ALA A 76 3.38 -1.80 13.89
N LEU A 77 3.44 -0.93 12.88
CA LEU A 77 2.42 0.07 12.54
C LEU A 77 2.04 1.00 13.72
N GLU A 78 2.94 1.20 14.68
CA GLU A 78 2.67 2.00 15.89
C GLU A 78 2.93 3.50 15.67
N THR A 79 3.91 3.85 14.84
CA THR A 79 4.28 5.23 14.52
C THR A 79 3.36 5.84 13.46
N ARG A 80 3.27 7.17 13.43
CA ARG A 80 2.51 7.87 12.38
C ARG A 80 3.13 7.64 11.01
N GLU A 81 4.45 7.59 10.92
CA GLU A 81 5.21 7.30 9.71
C GLU A 81 4.83 5.93 9.14
N ALA A 82 4.86 4.89 9.96
CA ALA A 82 4.50 3.53 9.54
C ALA A 82 3.02 3.42 9.13
N ARG A 83 2.12 4.09 9.84
CA ARG A 83 0.69 4.13 9.48
C ARG A 83 0.43 4.87 8.17
N ILE A 84 1.10 6.01 7.94
CA ILE A 84 0.98 6.77 6.70
C ILE A 84 1.55 5.97 5.54
N TYR A 85 2.73 5.38 5.69
CA TYR A 85 3.30 4.50 4.68
C TYR A 85 2.29 3.41 4.28
N LYS A 86 1.72 2.68 5.26
CA LYS A 86 0.79 1.58 4.98
C LYS A 86 -0.52 2.04 4.35
N ALA A 87 -1.01 3.21 4.73
CA ALA A 87 -2.17 3.82 4.09
C ALA A 87 -1.90 4.19 2.63
N LEU A 88 -0.70 4.73 2.34
CA LEU A 88 -0.29 5.08 0.98
C LEU A 88 -0.10 3.85 0.09
N ASP A 89 0.47 2.77 0.61
CA ASP A 89 0.59 1.48 -0.06
C ASP A 89 -0.79 0.97 -0.50
N LYS A 90 -1.75 0.92 0.41
CA LYS A 90 -3.11 0.47 0.11
C LYS A 90 -3.87 1.41 -0.84
N LEU A 91 -3.73 2.72 -0.67
CA LEU A 91 -4.35 3.70 -1.55
C LEU A 91 -3.76 3.67 -2.96
N GLU A 92 -2.47 3.42 -3.08
CA GLU A 92 -1.80 3.29 -4.38
C GLU A 92 -2.40 2.16 -5.19
N ALA A 93 -2.57 0.98 -4.58
CA ALA A 93 -3.20 -0.17 -5.22
C ALA A 93 -4.64 0.15 -5.68
N VAL A 94 -5.46 0.80 -4.82
CA VAL A 94 -6.83 1.22 -5.17
C VAL A 94 -6.82 2.22 -6.33
N ILE A 95 -5.91 3.19 -6.33
CA ILE A 95 -5.82 4.19 -7.41
C ILE A 95 -5.43 3.52 -8.72
N GLN A 96 -4.37 2.69 -8.73
CA GLN A 96 -3.94 1.98 -9.94
C GLN A 96 -5.05 1.10 -10.51
N HIS A 97 -5.73 0.36 -9.64
CA HIS A 97 -6.81 -0.51 -10.08
C HIS A 97 -7.98 0.30 -10.66
N ASN A 98 -8.31 1.46 -10.09
CA ASN A 98 -9.29 2.38 -10.66
C ASN A 98 -8.89 2.94 -12.03
N GLU A 99 -7.60 2.98 -12.39
CA GLU A 99 -7.14 3.38 -13.73
C GLU A 99 -7.18 2.22 -14.74
N SER A 100 -7.24 0.96 -14.31
CA SER A 100 -7.35 -0.19 -15.20
C SER A 100 -8.74 -0.28 -15.85
N ASP A 101 -8.86 -0.98 -16.97
CA ASP A 101 -10.16 -1.24 -17.60
C ASP A 101 -11.01 -2.14 -16.70
N ILE A 102 -12.27 -1.76 -16.45
CA ILE A 102 -13.17 -2.53 -15.58
C ILE A 102 -13.45 -3.94 -16.09
N SER A 103 -13.32 -4.20 -17.39
CA SER A 103 -13.43 -5.55 -17.96
C SER A 103 -12.33 -6.50 -17.49
N THR A 104 -11.25 -5.98 -16.91
CA THR A 104 -10.16 -6.78 -16.33
C THR A 104 -10.39 -7.11 -14.86
N TRP A 105 -11.43 -6.55 -14.23
CA TRP A 105 -11.70 -6.75 -12.81
C TRP A 105 -12.32 -8.12 -12.53
N LEU A 106 -11.81 -8.77 -11.49
CA LEU A 106 -12.42 -9.97 -10.94
C LEU A 106 -13.67 -9.64 -10.12
N PRO A 107 -14.64 -10.54 -9.99
CA PRO A 107 -15.87 -10.28 -9.23
C PRO A 107 -15.62 -9.81 -7.78
N LEU A 108 -14.59 -10.33 -7.11
CA LEU A 108 -14.24 -9.94 -5.75
C LEU A 108 -13.70 -8.49 -5.64
N GLU A 109 -13.12 -7.99 -6.73
CA GLU A 109 -12.47 -6.67 -6.74
C GLU A 109 -13.47 -5.51 -6.73
N TYR A 110 -14.70 -5.75 -7.16
CA TYR A 110 -15.78 -4.74 -7.09
C TYR A 110 -16.09 -4.31 -5.64
N GLU A 111 -16.01 -5.22 -4.68
CA GLU A 111 -16.17 -4.93 -3.26
C GLU A 111 -14.84 -4.52 -2.61
N LEU A 112 -13.76 -5.21 -2.96
CA LEU A 112 -12.44 -4.97 -2.42
C LEU A 112 -11.96 -3.54 -2.67
N GLN A 113 -12.20 -2.98 -3.86
CA GLN A 113 -11.88 -1.61 -4.22
C GLN A 113 -12.50 -0.55 -3.31
N GLN A 114 -13.63 -0.87 -2.67
CA GLN A 114 -14.31 0.06 -1.77
C GLN A 114 -13.78 -0.04 -0.33
N THR A 115 -13.19 -1.16 0.05
CA THR A 115 -12.85 -1.46 1.45
C THR A 115 -11.36 -1.62 1.73
N TYR A 116 -10.53 -1.89 0.70
CA TYR A 116 -9.13 -2.32 0.84
C TYR A 116 -8.25 -1.38 1.66
N ALA A 117 -8.37 -0.06 1.46
CA ALA A 117 -7.59 0.93 2.19
C ALA A 117 -8.31 1.47 3.44
N ALA A 118 -9.60 1.20 3.62
CA ALA A 118 -10.46 1.86 4.61
C ALA A 118 -9.87 1.82 6.04
N LYS A 119 -9.44 0.65 6.50
CA LYS A 119 -8.86 0.49 7.84
C LYS A 119 -7.51 1.20 7.98
N SER A 120 -6.71 1.22 6.92
CA SER A 120 -5.35 1.79 6.96
C SER A 120 -5.37 3.33 7.03
N VAL A 121 -6.42 3.97 6.54
CA VAL A 121 -6.56 5.43 6.55
C VAL A 121 -7.21 5.98 7.82
N GLU A 122 -7.77 5.14 8.70
CA GLU A 122 -8.44 5.56 9.92
C GLU A 122 -7.57 6.48 10.79
N GLY A 123 -8.11 7.65 11.15
CA GLY A 123 -7.42 8.66 11.95
C GLY A 123 -6.34 9.45 11.18
N LEU A 124 -6.33 9.37 9.86
CA LEU A 124 -5.51 10.16 8.95
C LEU A 124 -6.42 11.02 8.04
N PRO A 125 -6.96 12.17 8.51
CA PRO A 125 -8.09 12.88 7.88
C PRO A 125 -7.88 13.25 6.41
N PHE A 126 -6.64 13.52 5.99
CA PHE A 126 -6.34 13.80 4.59
C PHE A 126 -6.48 12.52 3.75
N LEU A 127 -5.94 11.40 4.22
CA LEU A 127 -5.99 10.11 3.50
C LEU A 127 -7.39 9.49 3.52
N GLU A 128 -8.20 9.75 4.55
CA GLU A 128 -9.62 9.40 4.58
C GLU A 128 -10.38 10.05 3.41
N LYS A 129 -10.14 11.34 3.14
CA LYS A 129 -10.73 12.04 2.00
C LYS A 129 -10.23 11.49 0.65
N VAL A 130 -8.97 11.09 0.58
CA VAL A 130 -8.44 10.42 -0.63
C VAL A 130 -9.14 9.09 -0.85
N GLN A 131 -9.36 8.30 0.21
CA GLN A 131 -10.10 7.05 0.13
C GLN A 131 -11.55 7.27 -0.30
N GLU A 132 -12.24 8.27 0.26
CA GLU A 132 -13.60 8.64 -0.16
C GLU A 132 -13.67 8.94 -1.66
N ALA A 133 -12.74 9.75 -2.17
CA ALA A 133 -12.66 10.06 -3.60
C ALA A 133 -12.37 8.82 -4.47
N CYS A 134 -11.56 7.89 -3.98
CA CYS A 134 -11.31 6.62 -4.66
C CYS A 134 -12.58 5.76 -4.73
N VAL A 135 -13.33 5.66 -3.63
CA VAL A 135 -14.60 4.92 -3.57
C VAL A 135 -15.64 5.52 -4.51
N GLU A 136 -15.77 6.84 -4.52
CA GLU A 136 -16.67 7.53 -5.46
C GLU A 136 -16.32 7.22 -6.91
N LYS A 137 -15.04 7.22 -7.27
CA LYS A 137 -14.56 6.86 -8.61
C LYS A 137 -14.89 5.40 -8.93
N THR A 138 -14.66 4.47 -7.99
CA THR A 138 -15.00 3.06 -8.11
C THR A 138 -16.49 2.87 -8.42
N LEU A 139 -17.37 3.45 -7.60
CA LEU A 139 -18.82 3.32 -7.75
C LEU A 139 -19.32 3.91 -9.08
N ARG A 140 -18.78 5.05 -9.49
CA ARG A 140 -19.11 5.63 -10.80
C ARG A 140 -18.72 4.70 -11.94
N LYS A 141 -17.52 4.12 -11.90
CA LYS A 141 -17.03 3.19 -12.92
C LYS A 141 -17.90 1.94 -13.04
N ILE A 142 -18.32 1.38 -11.89
CA ILE A 142 -19.24 0.22 -11.84
C ILE A 142 -20.58 0.58 -12.47
N ALA A 143 -21.16 1.72 -12.11
CA ALA A 143 -22.45 2.16 -12.65
C ALA A 143 -22.41 2.42 -14.17
N GLU A 144 -21.31 2.98 -14.68
CA GLU A 144 -21.09 3.18 -16.12
C GLU A 144 -21.06 1.84 -16.88
N GLU A 145 -20.39 0.83 -16.33
CA GLU A 145 -20.34 -0.51 -16.92
C GLU A 145 -21.71 -1.21 -16.91
N GLU A 146 -22.45 -1.14 -15.82
CA GLU A 146 -23.79 -1.71 -15.71
C GLU A 146 -24.75 -1.10 -16.75
N ASN A 147 -24.70 0.23 -16.91
CA ASN A 147 -25.49 0.94 -17.91
C ASN A 147 -25.11 0.55 -19.36
N ALA A 148 -23.83 0.29 -19.61
CA ALA A 148 -23.35 -0.16 -20.92
C ALA A 148 -23.82 -1.58 -21.28
N LYS A 149 -23.94 -2.47 -20.29
CA LYS A 149 -24.42 -3.86 -20.45
C LYS A 149 -25.96 -3.95 -20.57
N GLY A 150 -26.70 -2.95 -20.06
CA GLY A 150 -28.16 -2.92 -20.07
C GLY A 150 -28.79 -2.36 -21.36
N ASN A 151 -27.97 -1.83 -22.28
CA ASN A 151 -28.36 -1.34 -23.60
C ASN A 151 -27.95 -2.32 -24.70
#